data_fae0ff8617f44e40b665477c80516186
#
_entry.id   fae0ff8617f44e40b665477c80516186
#
_cell.length_a   1.000
_cell.length_b   1.000
_cell.length_c   1.000
_cell.angle_alpha   90.00
_cell.angle_beta   90.00
_cell.angle_gamma   90.00
#
_symmetry.space_group_name_H-M   'P 1'
#
loop_
_entity.id
_entity.type
_entity.pdbx_description
1 polymer ?
#
loop_
_entity_poly.entity_id
_entity_poly.type
_entity_poly.pdbx_seq_one_letter_code
_entity_poly.pdbx_strand_id
1 'polypeptide(L)'
;ITSRVLDMIRLCGLDNDKHKQIGELSKGFRQRVGIAQALIHDPEVVILDEPTTGLDPNQIFGIRKIIKEIGEEKTVILSSHILSEIETTCDQVMIMSNGKIVANGTTSELRRKSDAEYCLKIGIKGGETTDIHEALNDLPGVLHIEIIHKQNFELQCKPDVEIEKSIFSLCQDNNWYISELTPVQTRLEDIFRKVTQNE
;
A
#
# COMPACT_ATOMS: atom_id res chain seq x y z
N ILE A 1 -31.16 -18.63 14.61
CA ILE A 1 -31.09 -18.08 13.21
C ILE A 1 -31.41 -16.58 13.21
N THR A 2 -32.52 -16.16 13.84
CA THR A 2 -32.98 -14.75 13.79
C THR A 2 -31.98 -13.77 14.41
N SER A 3 -31.36 -14.11 15.56
CA SER A 3 -30.33 -13.24 16.19
C SER A 3 -29.12 -13.06 15.27
N ARG A 4 -28.61 -14.15 14.71
CA ARG A 4 -27.45 -14.10 13.83
C ARG A 4 -27.67 -13.26 12.55
N VAL A 5 -28.90 -13.34 12.00
CA VAL A 5 -29.28 -12.47 10.86
C VAL A 5 -29.22 -10.99 11.25
N LEU A 6 -29.74 -10.64 12.42
CA LEU A 6 -29.69 -9.24 12.90
C LEU A 6 -28.26 -8.77 13.16
N ASP A 7 -27.40 -9.64 13.69
CA ASP A 7 -25.98 -9.31 13.90
C ASP A 7 -25.27 -9.04 12.57
N MET A 8 -25.52 -9.85 11.55
CA MET A 8 -24.95 -9.67 10.22
C MET A 8 -25.47 -8.40 9.53
N ILE A 9 -26.76 -8.06 9.71
CA ILE A 9 -27.33 -6.80 9.20
C ILE A 9 -26.60 -5.60 9.80
N ARG A 10 -26.34 -5.61 11.11
CA ARG A 10 -25.62 -4.54 11.81
C ARG A 10 -24.17 -4.46 11.38
N LEU A 11 -23.45 -5.58 11.44
CA LEU A 11 -22.04 -5.66 11.05
C LEU A 11 -21.80 -5.12 9.63
N CYS A 12 -22.67 -5.51 8.69
CA CYS A 12 -22.54 -5.10 7.29
C CYS A 12 -23.21 -3.74 6.97
N GLY A 13 -23.80 -3.07 7.97
CA GLY A 13 -24.45 -1.76 7.80
C GLY A 13 -25.63 -1.80 6.84
N LEU A 14 -26.50 -2.80 6.98
CA LEU A 14 -27.67 -3.04 6.13
C LEU A 14 -28.99 -2.64 6.79
N ASP A 15 -28.96 -2.00 7.97
CA ASP A 15 -30.17 -1.71 8.78
C ASP A 15 -31.25 -0.95 8.03
N ASN A 16 -30.85 0.05 7.23
CA ASN A 16 -31.77 0.90 6.49
C ASN A 16 -32.33 0.23 5.21
N ASP A 17 -31.67 -0.81 4.71
CA ASP A 17 -31.96 -1.44 3.44
C ASP A 17 -32.52 -2.88 3.58
N LYS A 18 -32.64 -3.40 4.80
CA LYS A 18 -33.10 -4.77 5.09
C LYS A 18 -34.50 -5.11 4.57
N HIS A 19 -35.30 -4.11 4.21
CA HIS A 19 -36.64 -4.27 3.67
C HIS A 19 -36.71 -4.32 2.16
N LYS A 20 -35.57 -3.98 1.47
CA LYS A 20 -35.47 -3.96 0.01
C LYS A 20 -35.16 -5.34 -0.54
N GLN A 21 -35.59 -5.58 -1.76
CA GLN A 21 -35.14 -6.75 -2.52
C GLN A 21 -33.67 -6.56 -2.94
N ILE A 22 -32.91 -7.66 -3.05
CA ILE A 22 -31.49 -7.62 -3.44
C ILE A 22 -31.27 -6.92 -4.78
N GLY A 23 -32.23 -7.07 -5.73
CA GLY A 23 -32.19 -6.42 -7.03
C GLY A 23 -32.30 -4.89 -6.98
N GLU A 24 -32.89 -4.34 -5.92
CA GLU A 24 -33.06 -2.89 -5.74
C GLU A 24 -31.84 -2.24 -5.08
N LEU A 25 -30.91 -3.04 -4.57
CA LEU A 25 -29.71 -2.57 -3.89
C LEU A 25 -28.64 -2.08 -4.89
N SER A 26 -27.88 -1.05 -4.52
CA SER A 26 -26.67 -0.66 -5.23
C SER A 26 -25.63 -1.80 -5.23
N LYS A 27 -24.64 -1.73 -6.12
CA LYS A 27 -23.57 -2.74 -6.18
C LYS A 27 -22.88 -2.91 -4.82
N GLY A 28 -22.56 -1.80 -4.13
CA GLY A 28 -21.90 -1.84 -2.83
C GLY A 28 -22.78 -2.48 -1.73
N PHE A 29 -24.08 -2.21 -1.74
CA PHE A 29 -25.00 -2.87 -0.80
C PHE A 29 -25.15 -4.36 -1.12
N ARG A 30 -25.21 -4.77 -2.38
CA ARG A 30 -25.17 -6.20 -2.76
C ARG A 30 -23.89 -6.89 -2.30
N GLN A 31 -22.75 -6.23 -2.38
CA GLN A 31 -21.48 -6.76 -1.88
C GLN A 31 -21.52 -6.99 -0.36
N ARG A 32 -22.08 -6.03 0.40
CA ARG A 32 -22.29 -6.18 1.85
C ARG A 32 -23.23 -7.34 2.19
N VAL A 33 -24.27 -7.56 1.41
CA VAL A 33 -25.15 -8.75 1.57
C VAL A 33 -24.38 -10.03 1.31
N GLY A 34 -23.51 -10.08 0.29
CA GLY A 34 -22.63 -11.22 0.02
C GLY A 34 -21.69 -11.53 1.19
N ILE A 35 -21.08 -10.51 1.78
CA ILE A 35 -20.24 -10.67 2.98
C ILE A 35 -21.08 -11.18 4.16
N ALA A 36 -22.27 -10.61 4.40
CA ALA A 36 -23.18 -11.07 5.46
C ALA A 36 -23.57 -12.54 5.27
N GLN A 37 -23.83 -12.97 4.04
CA GLN A 37 -24.12 -14.35 3.69
C GLN A 37 -22.94 -15.29 3.98
N ALA A 38 -21.70 -14.87 3.63
CA ALA A 38 -20.50 -15.65 3.91
C ALA A 38 -20.23 -15.83 5.41
N LEU A 39 -20.70 -14.90 6.24
CA LEU A 39 -20.48 -14.89 7.70
C LEU A 39 -21.59 -15.53 8.53
N ILE A 40 -22.76 -15.77 7.94
CA ILE A 40 -23.96 -16.13 8.71
C ILE A 40 -23.83 -17.47 9.47
N HIS A 41 -23.04 -18.40 8.95
CA HIS A 41 -22.78 -19.71 9.54
C HIS A 41 -21.55 -19.72 10.47
N ASP A 42 -20.99 -18.55 10.76
CA ASP A 42 -19.88 -18.32 11.69
C ASP A 42 -18.58 -19.08 11.35
N PRO A 43 -18.06 -18.95 10.13
CA PRO A 43 -16.84 -19.64 9.73
C PRO A 43 -15.61 -19.07 10.46
N GLU A 44 -14.58 -19.91 10.64
CA GLU A 44 -13.27 -19.49 11.14
C GLU A 44 -12.45 -18.76 10.06
N VAL A 45 -12.67 -19.12 8.79
CA VAL A 45 -11.96 -18.56 7.63
C VAL A 45 -12.98 -18.02 6.63
N VAL A 46 -12.77 -16.79 6.18
CA VAL A 46 -13.60 -16.14 5.16
C VAL A 46 -12.72 -15.84 3.94
N ILE A 47 -13.20 -16.20 2.76
CA ILE A 47 -12.51 -15.91 1.48
C ILE A 47 -13.36 -14.92 0.69
N LEU A 48 -12.75 -13.80 0.33
CA LEU A 48 -13.37 -12.70 -0.43
C LEU A 48 -12.60 -12.48 -1.73
N ASP A 49 -13.27 -12.74 -2.84
CA ASP A 49 -12.69 -12.51 -4.16
C ASP A 49 -13.08 -11.13 -4.68
N GLU A 50 -12.08 -10.26 -4.88
CA GLU A 50 -12.23 -8.88 -5.39
C GLU A 50 -13.37 -8.08 -4.69
N PRO A 51 -13.40 -7.98 -3.35
CA PRO A 51 -14.56 -7.46 -2.62
C PRO A 51 -14.87 -5.98 -2.87
N THR A 52 -13.95 -5.23 -3.44
CA THR A 52 -14.05 -3.78 -3.68
C THR A 52 -14.19 -3.40 -5.15
N THR A 53 -14.10 -4.37 -6.05
CA THR A 53 -14.06 -4.12 -7.51
C THR A 53 -15.33 -3.42 -8.02
N GLY A 54 -15.11 -2.26 -8.65
CA GLY A 54 -16.16 -1.46 -9.29
C GLY A 54 -17.09 -0.75 -8.31
N LEU A 55 -16.61 -0.48 -7.11
CA LEU A 55 -17.25 0.36 -6.09
C LEU A 55 -16.68 1.78 -6.14
N ASP A 56 -17.45 2.74 -5.68
CA ASP A 56 -16.96 4.10 -5.47
C ASP A 56 -16.10 4.19 -4.18
N PRO A 57 -15.29 5.25 -3.99
CA PRO A 57 -14.39 5.38 -2.86
C PRO A 57 -15.06 5.27 -1.48
N ASN A 58 -16.28 5.78 -1.33
CA ASN A 58 -17.01 5.73 -0.07
C ASN A 58 -17.48 4.30 0.24
N GLN A 59 -17.92 3.58 -0.77
CA GLN A 59 -18.30 2.18 -0.66
C GLN A 59 -17.09 1.28 -0.34
N ILE A 60 -15.95 1.51 -1.00
CA ILE A 60 -14.68 0.82 -0.72
C ILE A 60 -14.29 1.00 0.75
N PHE A 61 -14.31 2.24 1.24
CA PHE A 61 -14.02 2.53 2.65
C PHE A 61 -14.93 1.73 3.60
N GLY A 62 -16.23 1.66 3.29
CA GLY A 62 -17.20 0.90 4.09
C GLY A 62 -16.93 -0.61 4.09
N ILE A 63 -16.59 -1.20 2.93
CA ILE A 63 -16.23 -2.62 2.82
C ILE A 63 -14.93 -2.93 3.58
N ARG A 64 -13.91 -2.08 3.44
CA ARG A 64 -12.63 -2.25 4.16
C ARG A 64 -12.81 -2.22 5.69
N LYS A 65 -13.68 -1.33 6.19
CA LYS A 65 -14.03 -1.29 7.62
C LYS A 65 -14.62 -2.62 8.08
N ILE A 66 -15.58 -3.18 7.33
CA ILE A 66 -16.19 -4.47 7.63
C ILE A 66 -15.12 -5.59 7.61
N ILE A 67 -14.25 -5.62 6.60
CA ILE A 67 -13.18 -6.62 6.48
C ILE A 67 -12.24 -6.57 7.69
N LYS A 68 -11.83 -5.38 8.12
CA LYS A 68 -10.97 -5.22 9.30
C LYS A 68 -11.66 -5.70 10.59
N GLU A 69 -12.92 -5.34 10.79
CA GLU A 69 -13.71 -5.77 11.95
C GLU A 69 -13.85 -7.29 12.01
N ILE A 70 -14.08 -7.94 10.86
CA ILE A 70 -14.09 -9.40 10.76
C ILE A 70 -12.71 -10.00 11.08
N GLY A 71 -11.65 -9.36 10.60
CA GLY A 71 -10.26 -9.80 10.77
C GLY A 71 -9.77 -9.78 12.22
N GLU A 72 -10.41 -9.02 13.11
CA GLU A 72 -10.10 -9.04 14.55
C GLU A 72 -10.40 -10.40 15.23
N GLU A 73 -11.39 -11.13 14.71
CA GLU A 73 -11.84 -12.42 15.29
C GLU A 73 -11.59 -13.62 14.36
N LYS A 74 -11.44 -13.40 13.06
CA LYS A 74 -11.40 -14.45 12.03
C LYS A 74 -10.24 -14.30 11.08
N THR A 75 -9.85 -15.38 10.44
CA THR A 75 -8.92 -15.34 9.32
C THR A 75 -9.67 -14.90 8.05
N VAL A 76 -9.25 -13.76 7.47
CA VAL A 76 -9.79 -13.26 6.20
C VAL A 76 -8.73 -13.38 5.12
N ILE A 77 -9.06 -14.08 4.04
CA ILE A 77 -8.26 -14.15 2.82
C ILE A 77 -8.99 -13.33 1.76
N LEU A 78 -8.34 -12.33 1.20
CA LEU A 78 -8.93 -11.54 0.12
C LEU A 78 -8.01 -11.48 -1.10
N SER A 79 -8.60 -11.54 -2.28
CA SER A 79 -7.91 -11.21 -3.52
C SER A 79 -8.15 -9.74 -3.88
N SER A 80 -7.16 -9.07 -4.46
CA SER A 80 -7.34 -7.78 -5.11
C SER A 80 -6.20 -7.53 -6.10
N HIS A 81 -6.51 -6.79 -7.17
CA HIS A 81 -5.53 -6.25 -8.11
C HIS A 81 -5.13 -4.81 -7.78
N ILE A 82 -5.72 -4.21 -6.74
CA ILE A 82 -5.44 -2.84 -6.29
C ILE A 82 -4.49 -2.92 -5.09
N LEU A 83 -3.18 -2.79 -5.34
CA LEU A 83 -2.13 -3.00 -4.35
C LEU A 83 -2.20 -2.00 -3.18
N SER A 84 -2.61 -0.76 -3.42
CA SER A 84 -2.81 0.23 -2.36
C SER A 84 -3.94 -0.12 -1.38
N GLU A 85 -4.94 -0.88 -1.82
CA GLU A 85 -5.97 -1.42 -0.92
C GLU A 85 -5.40 -2.53 -0.04
N ILE A 86 -4.60 -3.42 -0.62
CA ILE A 86 -3.91 -4.49 0.12
C ILE A 86 -3.02 -3.90 1.22
N GLU A 87 -2.19 -2.90 0.90
CA GLU A 87 -1.29 -2.24 1.86
C GLU A 87 -2.02 -1.65 3.08
N THR A 88 -3.24 -1.16 2.87
CA THR A 88 -4.01 -0.49 3.92
C THR A 88 -4.97 -1.42 4.67
N THR A 89 -5.23 -2.61 4.14
CA THR A 89 -6.25 -3.53 4.68
C THR A 89 -5.66 -4.79 5.27
N CYS A 90 -4.59 -5.34 4.67
CA CYS A 90 -4.05 -6.65 5.02
C CYS A 90 -2.82 -6.55 5.92
N ASP A 91 -2.71 -7.47 6.88
CA ASP A 91 -1.54 -7.62 7.74
C ASP A 91 -0.43 -8.42 7.02
N GLN A 92 -0.84 -9.36 6.16
CA GLN A 92 0.06 -10.21 5.38
C GLN A 92 -0.32 -10.16 3.91
N VAL A 93 0.68 -10.20 3.04
CA VAL A 93 0.53 -10.20 1.59
C VAL A 93 1.21 -11.42 0.99
N MET A 94 0.51 -12.07 0.07
CA MET A 94 1.02 -13.18 -0.71
C MET A 94 0.94 -12.81 -2.19
N ILE A 95 2.08 -12.77 -2.88
CA ILE A 95 2.13 -12.50 -4.32
C ILE A 95 2.25 -13.83 -5.06
N MET A 96 1.36 -14.03 -6.03
CA MET A 96 1.34 -15.22 -6.87
C MET A 96 1.65 -14.86 -8.32
N SER A 97 2.51 -15.66 -8.96
CA SER A 97 2.81 -15.60 -10.40
C SER A 97 2.84 -17.01 -10.95
N ASN A 98 2.27 -17.24 -12.13
CA ASN A 98 2.26 -18.55 -12.82
C ASN A 98 1.83 -19.73 -11.90
N GLY A 99 0.87 -19.50 -10.99
CA GLY A 99 0.38 -20.52 -10.06
C GLY A 99 1.31 -20.84 -8.88
N LYS A 100 2.38 -20.07 -8.69
CA LYS A 100 3.32 -20.20 -7.58
C LYS A 100 3.32 -18.97 -6.68
N ILE A 101 3.61 -19.16 -5.40
CA ILE A 101 3.85 -18.07 -4.47
C ILE A 101 5.28 -17.58 -4.70
N VAL A 102 5.42 -16.33 -5.19
CA VAL A 102 6.71 -15.71 -5.48
C VAL A 102 7.19 -14.80 -4.36
N ALA A 103 6.28 -14.29 -3.53
CA ALA A 103 6.62 -13.55 -2.32
C ALA A 103 5.50 -13.71 -1.26
N ASN A 104 5.89 -13.70 0.01
CA ASN A 104 4.99 -13.77 1.16
C ASN A 104 5.60 -13.07 2.37
N GLY A 105 4.79 -12.30 3.10
CA GLY A 105 5.17 -11.61 4.33
C GLY A 105 4.34 -10.35 4.55
N THR A 106 4.66 -9.61 5.60
CA THR A 106 4.13 -8.26 5.81
C THR A 106 4.64 -7.31 4.73
N THR A 107 3.95 -6.20 4.50
CA THR A 107 4.41 -5.16 3.55
C THR A 107 5.83 -4.67 3.88
N SER A 108 6.15 -4.55 5.17
CA SER A 108 7.49 -4.15 5.64
C SER A 108 8.56 -5.20 5.36
N GLU A 109 8.24 -6.49 5.49
CA GLU A 109 9.16 -7.59 5.16
C GLU A 109 9.39 -7.72 3.66
N LEU A 110 8.32 -7.56 2.86
CA LEU A 110 8.41 -7.57 1.40
C LEU A 110 9.28 -6.42 0.89
N ARG A 111 9.13 -5.23 1.46
CA ARG A 111 9.99 -4.07 1.16
C ARG A 111 11.46 -4.37 1.46
N ARG A 112 11.77 -4.95 2.63
CA ARG A 112 13.15 -5.31 3.00
C ARG A 112 13.75 -6.41 2.10
N LYS A 113 12.96 -7.42 1.72
CA LYS A 113 13.42 -8.54 0.87
C LYS A 113 13.61 -8.16 -0.60
N SER A 114 12.97 -7.10 -1.06
CA SER A 114 13.06 -6.69 -2.47
C SER A 114 14.36 -5.96 -2.83
N ASP A 115 15.39 -5.99 -1.96
CA ASP A 115 16.59 -5.13 -2.07
C ASP A 115 16.19 -3.67 -2.35
N ALA A 116 15.15 -3.24 -1.65
CA ALA A 116 14.59 -1.91 -1.83
C ALA A 116 15.67 -0.90 -1.45
N GLU A 117 16.28 -0.33 -2.46
CA GLU A 117 17.13 0.82 -2.35
C GLU A 117 16.40 1.87 -1.50
N TYR A 118 17.11 2.45 -0.57
CA TYR A 118 16.54 3.54 0.23
C TYR A 118 16.36 4.73 -0.69
N CYS A 119 15.11 5.05 -1.03
CA CYS A 119 14.80 6.16 -1.92
C CYS A 119 14.48 7.42 -1.10
N LEU A 120 15.03 8.54 -1.52
CA LEU A 120 14.91 9.82 -0.84
C LEU A 120 14.57 10.91 -1.86
N LYS A 121 13.44 11.61 -1.66
CA LYS A 121 13.17 12.86 -2.37
C LYS A 121 13.83 14.01 -1.66
N ILE A 122 14.59 14.80 -2.42
CA ILE A 122 15.31 15.94 -1.90
C ILE A 122 15.11 17.16 -2.80
N GLY A 123 14.80 18.28 -2.16
CA GLY A 123 14.84 19.59 -2.77
C GLY A 123 15.99 20.40 -2.18
N ILE A 124 16.91 20.89 -3.03
CA ILE A 124 18.02 21.73 -2.62
C ILE A 124 17.96 23.04 -3.37
N LYS A 125 18.14 24.15 -2.69
CA LYS A 125 18.18 25.49 -3.27
C LYS A 125 19.47 26.23 -2.91
N GLY A 126 19.82 27.23 -3.71
CA GLY A 126 21.02 28.04 -3.49
C GLY A 126 22.17 27.71 -4.44
N GLY A 127 22.03 26.70 -5.30
CA GLY A 127 23.01 26.35 -6.35
C GLY A 127 22.33 26.07 -7.69
N GLU A 128 23.14 25.89 -8.73
CA GLU A 128 22.65 25.45 -10.03
C GLU A 128 22.28 23.95 -9.99
N THR A 129 21.29 23.56 -10.80
CA THR A 129 20.81 22.16 -10.79
C THR A 129 21.91 21.16 -11.14
N THR A 130 22.81 21.50 -12.06
CA THR A 130 23.94 20.67 -12.47
C THR A 130 24.93 20.46 -11.33
N ASP A 131 25.31 21.54 -10.64
CA ASP A 131 26.29 21.48 -9.54
C ASP A 131 25.76 20.66 -8.37
N ILE A 132 24.47 20.84 -8.05
CA ILE A 132 23.80 20.07 -7.01
C ILE A 132 23.75 18.58 -7.40
N HIS A 133 23.42 18.27 -8.65
CA HIS A 133 23.34 16.90 -9.14
C HIS A 133 24.70 16.20 -9.08
N GLU A 134 25.78 16.85 -9.57
CA GLU A 134 27.14 16.30 -9.51
C GLU A 134 27.57 16.05 -8.08
N ALA A 135 27.40 17.02 -7.20
CA ALA A 135 27.78 16.91 -5.81
C ALA A 135 27.00 15.81 -5.05
N LEU A 136 25.71 15.63 -5.34
CA LEU A 136 24.92 14.54 -4.78
C LEU A 136 25.36 13.16 -5.31
N ASN A 137 25.74 13.07 -6.60
CA ASN A 137 26.20 11.84 -7.23
C ASN A 137 27.53 11.36 -6.65
N ASP A 138 28.37 12.27 -6.20
CA ASP A 138 29.66 11.96 -5.59
C ASP A 138 29.56 11.51 -4.12
N LEU A 139 28.38 11.60 -3.51
CA LEU A 139 28.18 11.16 -2.14
C LEU A 139 28.31 9.64 -1.99
N PRO A 140 29.10 9.17 -1.01
CA PRO A 140 29.21 7.75 -0.74
C PRO A 140 27.86 7.18 -0.26
N GLY A 141 27.39 6.17 -0.99
CA GLY A 141 26.10 5.51 -0.70
C GLY A 141 24.97 5.89 -1.65
N VAL A 142 25.13 6.89 -2.50
CA VAL A 142 24.21 7.16 -3.60
C VAL A 142 24.47 6.16 -4.73
N LEU A 143 23.41 5.52 -5.23
CA LEU A 143 23.47 4.53 -6.31
C LEU A 143 22.98 5.12 -7.63
N HIS A 144 21.94 5.94 -7.57
CA HIS A 144 21.31 6.56 -8.73
C HIS A 144 20.63 7.85 -8.32
N ILE A 145 20.58 8.82 -9.25
CA ILE A 145 19.88 10.10 -9.07
C ILE A 145 19.03 10.39 -10.29
N GLU A 146 17.79 10.75 -10.04
CA GLU A 146 16.86 11.25 -11.05
C GLU A 146 16.47 12.69 -10.72
N ILE A 147 16.52 13.57 -11.74
CA ILE A 147 16.04 14.95 -11.63
C ILE A 147 14.54 14.95 -11.91
N ILE A 148 13.70 15.15 -10.88
CA ILE A 148 12.25 15.19 -11.03
C ILE A 148 11.82 16.53 -11.64
N HIS A 149 12.30 17.62 -11.08
CA HIS A 149 12.00 18.98 -11.56
C HIS A 149 13.00 19.97 -10.98
N LYS A 150 13.72 20.72 -11.86
CA LYS A 150 14.71 21.73 -11.45
C LYS A 150 15.62 21.22 -10.32
N GLN A 151 15.52 21.81 -9.14
CA GLN A 151 16.32 21.51 -7.95
C GLN A 151 15.68 20.45 -7.02
N ASN A 152 14.80 19.60 -7.57
CA ASN A 152 14.21 18.45 -6.87
C ASN A 152 14.71 17.16 -7.49
N PHE A 153 15.25 16.29 -6.66
CA PHE A 153 15.89 15.04 -7.04
C PHE A 153 15.26 13.87 -6.31
N GLU A 154 15.31 12.70 -6.93
CA GLU A 154 15.05 11.42 -6.26
C GLU A 154 16.37 10.64 -6.25
N LEU A 155 16.84 10.29 -5.06
CA LEU A 155 18.05 9.55 -4.83
C LEU A 155 17.71 8.10 -4.48
N GLN A 156 18.42 7.17 -5.10
CA GLN A 156 18.46 5.77 -4.68
C GLN A 156 19.77 5.56 -3.92
N CYS A 157 19.66 5.13 -2.67
CA CYS A 157 20.79 5.03 -1.76
C CYS A 157 20.92 3.61 -1.18
N LYS A 158 22.10 3.26 -0.73
CA LYS A 158 22.32 2.04 0.04
C LYS A 158 21.61 2.13 1.41
N PRO A 159 20.94 1.07 1.87
CA PRO A 159 20.12 1.11 3.09
C PRO A 159 20.94 1.31 4.38
N ASP A 160 22.23 0.98 4.37
CA ASP A 160 23.09 1.01 5.56
C ASP A 160 23.90 2.31 5.71
N VAL A 161 23.60 3.34 4.90
CA VAL A 161 24.33 4.61 4.92
C VAL A 161 23.43 5.71 5.48
N GLU A 162 23.93 6.47 6.47
CA GLU A 162 23.24 7.67 7.00
C GLU A 162 23.38 8.83 5.99
N ILE A 163 22.72 8.65 4.85
CA ILE A 163 22.86 9.57 3.69
C ILE A 163 22.39 10.98 4.02
N GLU A 164 21.40 11.11 4.92
CA GLU A 164 20.88 12.42 5.34
C GLU A 164 21.95 13.30 5.98
N LYS A 165 22.83 12.70 6.79
CA LYS A 165 23.96 13.45 7.38
C LYS A 165 24.94 13.95 6.32
N SER A 166 25.26 13.09 5.35
CA SER A 166 26.15 13.44 4.24
C SER A 166 25.58 14.56 3.41
N ILE A 167 24.27 14.51 3.10
CA ILE A 167 23.56 15.57 2.39
C ILE A 167 23.57 16.87 3.16
N PHE A 168 23.36 16.81 4.49
CA PHE A 168 23.37 17.99 5.34
C PHE A 168 24.73 18.69 5.33
N SER A 169 25.82 17.93 5.47
CA SER A 169 27.18 18.44 5.40
C SER A 169 27.49 19.05 4.03
N LEU A 170 27.09 18.36 2.94
CA LEU A 170 27.25 18.84 1.58
C LEU A 170 26.57 20.21 1.37
N CYS A 171 25.35 20.36 1.85
CA CYS A 171 24.61 21.61 1.73
C CYS A 171 25.27 22.74 2.54
N GLN A 172 25.79 22.42 3.74
CA GLN A 172 26.48 23.39 4.57
C GLN A 172 27.78 23.88 3.92
N ASP A 173 28.59 22.98 3.35
CA ASP A 173 29.87 23.28 2.73
C ASP A 173 29.71 24.16 1.46
N ASN A 174 28.57 23.99 0.74
CA ASN A 174 28.30 24.75 -0.48
C ASN A 174 27.38 25.97 -0.27
N ASN A 175 26.98 26.27 0.95
CA ASN A 175 26.05 27.35 1.25
C ASN A 175 24.65 27.14 0.61
N TRP A 176 24.25 25.89 0.43
CA TRP A 176 22.93 25.49 -0.06
C TRP A 176 21.98 25.22 1.09
N TYR A 177 20.68 25.20 0.83
CA TYR A 177 19.69 24.82 1.84
C TYR A 177 18.69 23.78 1.35
N ILE A 178 18.35 22.86 2.24
CA ILE A 178 17.40 21.81 1.97
C ILE A 178 15.98 22.39 2.08
N SER A 179 15.18 22.27 1.02
CA SER A 179 13.78 22.70 1.00
C SER A 179 12.81 21.54 1.18
N GLU A 180 13.25 20.32 0.88
CA GLU A 180 12.50 19.08 1.05
C GLU A 180 13.49 17.94 1.33
N LEU A 181 13.15 17.05 2.26
CA LEU A 181 13.88 15.81 2.52
C LEU A 181 12.86 14.77 3.00
N THR A 182 12.41 13.92 2.09
CA THR A 182 11.31 13.00 2.36
C THR A 182 11.70 11.58 1.93
N PRO A 183 11.73 10.60 2.85
CA PRO A 183 11.92 9.20 2.48
C PRO A 183 10.80 8.73 1.56
N VAL A 184 11.16 8.15 0.43
CA VAL A 184 10.21 7.50 -0.49
C VAL A 184 10.14 6.04 -0.12
N GLN A 185 8.99 5.63 0.40
CA GLN A 185 8.77 4.21 0.65
C GLN A 185 8.53 3.49 -0.66
N THR A 186 9.30 2.43 -0.93
CA THR A 186 9.03 1.52 -2.06
C THR A 186 7.59 1.05 -1.99
N ARG A 187 6.83 1.29 -3.04
CA ARG A 187 5.42 0.88 -3.11
C ARG A 187 5.32 -0.62 -3.35
N LEU A 188 4.23 -1.22 -2.90
CA LEU A 188 3.97 -2.64 -3.16
C LEU A 188 3.89 -2.93 -4.67
N GLU A 189 3.50 -1.94 -5.48
CA GLU A 189 3.50 -2.00 -6.94
C GLU A 189 4.88 -2.28 -7.53
N ASP A 190 5.91 -1.63 -6.99
CA ASP A 190 7.30 -1.78 -7.46
C ASP A 190 7.84 -3.16 -7.09
N ILE A 191 7.52 -3.62 -5.88
CA ILE A 191 7.85 -4.97 -5.42
C ILE A 191 7.16 -6.01 -6.31
N PHE A 192 5.85 -5.85 -6.54
CA PHE A 192 5.08 -6.73 -7.39
C PHE A 192 5.70 -6.84 -8.79
N ARG A 193 6.04 -5.70 -9.39
CA ARG A 193 6.68 -5.66 -10.71
C ARG A 193 8.02 -6.39 -10.72
N LYS A 194 8.88 -6.16 -9.72
CA LYS A 194 10.20 -6.82 -9.61
C LYS A 194 10.06 -8.34 -9.50
N VAL A 195 9.17 -8.85 -8.63
CA VAL A 195 9.06 -10.31 -8.39
C VAL A 195 8.30 -11.06 -9.49
N THR A 196 7.51 -10.35 -10.32
CA THR A 196 6.77 -10.96 -11.44
C THR A 196 7.46 -10.81 -12.80
N GLN A 197 8.44 -9.91 -12.94
CA GLN A 197 9.22 -9.73 -14.19
C GLN A 197 10.51 -10.56 -14.25
N ASN A 198 10.95 -11.15 -13.15
CA ASN A 198 12.18 -11.98 -13.09
C ASN A 198 11.92 -13.47 -13.44
N GLU A 199 10.84 -13.76 -14.14
CA GLU A 199 10.53 -15.08 -14.74
C GLU A 199 10.49 -14.97 -16.31
#